data_81b7f791f96caa1c9de9b93cd3613cc1
#
_entry.id   81b7f791f96caa1c9de9b93cd3613cc1
#
_cell.length_a   1.000
_cell.length_b   1.000
_cell.length_c   1.000
_cell.angle_alpha   90.00
_cell.angle_beta   90.00
_cell.angle_gamma   90.00
#
_symmetry.space_group_name_H-M   'P 1'
#
loop_
_entity.id
_entity.type
_entity.pdbx_description
1 polymer ?
#
loop_
_entity_poly.entity_id
_entity_poly.type
_entity_poly.pdbx_seq_one_letter_code
_entity_poly.pdbx_strand_id
1 'polypeptide(L)'
;TVGKSLLEEDYCEYALNMIQKAKDKGVKLLLPVDNVIADDFSNDANIKVVKAGEIPEVCEGLDIGPETIKIYADAVKDAKTVVWNGPMGAFEMPNFAKGTEEVAKALAETDAVTIIGGGDSAAAVNQLGYGDKMTHISTGGGASLEFLEGKELPGVAAANDK
;
A
#
# COMPACT_ATOMS: atom_id res chain seq x y z
N THR A 1 16.18 -0.74 12.62
CA THR A 1 16.63 0.44 11.85
C THR A 1 15.86 0.55 10.55
N VAL A 2 15.66 1.79 10.06
CA VAL A 2 14.96 2.10 8.81
C VAL A 2 15.92 2.64 7.74
N GLY A 3 17.22 2.74 8.08
CA GLY A 3 18.26 3.27 7.19
C GLY A 3 17.97 4.70 6.74
N LYS A 4 18.12 4.95 5.44
CA LYS A 4 17.80 6.24 4.80
C LYS A 4 16.33 6.38 4.40
N SER A 5 15.47 5.37 4.70
CA SER A 5 14.04 5.43 4.36
C SER A 5 13.40 6.64 5.04
N LEU A 6 12.38 7.20 4.40
CA LEU A 6 11.60 8.31 4.98
C LEU A 6 10.96 7.86 6.30
N LEU A 7 11.14 8.65 7.33
CA LEU A 7 10.60 8.41 8.66
C LEU A 7 9.95 9.67 9.19
N GLU A 8 8.69 9.58 9.56
CA GLU A 8 7.94 10.63 10.27
C GLU A 8 7.97 10.33 11.78
N GLU A 9 9.02 10.77 12.45
CA GLU A 9 9.25 10.48 13.88
C GLU A 9 8.08 10.90 14.77
N ASP A 10 7.45 12.03 14.49
CA ASP A 10 6.30 12.57 15.22
C ASP A 10 5.08 11.65 15.19
N TYR A 11 5.00 10.75 14.21
CA TYR A 11 3.89 9.79 14.06
C TYR A 11 4.18 8.41 14.64
N CYS A 12 5.37 8.16 15.21
CA CYS A 12 5.70 6.85 15.77
C CYS A 12 4.77 6.46 16.93
N GLU A 13 4.49 7.40 17.84
CA GLU A 13 3.56 7.15 18.94
C GLU A 13 2.13 6.91 18.43
N TYR A 14 1.69 7.68 17.46
CA TYR A 14 0.39 7.48 16.80
C TYR A 14 0.30 6.08 16.18
N ALA A 15 1.33 5.64 15.47
CA ALA A 15 1.38 4.30 14.85
C ALA A 15 1.27 3.19 15.91
N LEU A 16 2.00 3.30 17.03
CA LEU A 16 1.90 2.35 18.15
C LEU A 16 0.48 2.29 18.73
N ASN A 17 -0.16 3.45 18.91
CA ASN A 17 -1.53 3.54 19.39
C ASN A 17 -2.52 2.89 18.40
N MET A 18 -2.28 3.01 17.09
CA MET A 18 -3.12 2.36 16.07
C MET A 18 -2.95 0.84 16.08
N ILE A 19 -1.74 0.33 16.29
CA ILE A 19 -1.49 -1.11 16.46
C ILE A 19 -2.27 -1.66 17.66
N GLN A 20 -2.23 -0.96 18.81
CA GLN A 20 -2.96 -1.36 20.00
C GLN A 20 -4.48 -1.29 19.77
N LYS A 21 -4.97 -0.21 19.17
CA LYS A 21 -6.39 -0.03 18.83
C LYS A 21 -6.92 -1.14 17.89
N ALA A 22 -6.13 -1.53 16.89
CA ALA A 22 -6.48 -2.64 16.00
C ALA A 22 -6.63 -3.94 16.78
N LYS A 23 -5.68 -4.23 17.67
CA LYS A 23 -5.70 -5.41 18.54
C LYS A 23 -6.93 -5.42 19.45
N ASP A 24 -7.23 -4.31 20.11
CA ASP A 24 -8.37 -4.20 21.05
C ASP A 24 -9.72 -4.36 20.33
N LYS A 25 -9.78 -3.97 19.05
CA LYS A 25 -10.98 -4.11 18.21
C LYS A 25 -11.05 -5.42 17.43
N GLY A 26 -10.07 -6.30 17.57
CA GLY A 26 -10.00 -7.55 16.79
C GLY A 26 -9.79 -7.33 15.29
N VAL A 27 -9.25 -6.17 14.90
CA VAL A 27 -8.91 -5.85 13.51
C VAL A 27 -7.52 -6.38 13.21
N LYS A 28 -7.39 -7.18 12.14
CA LYS A 28 -6.11 -7.71 11.69
C LYS A 28 -5.32 -6.60 10.97
N LEU A 29 -4.33 -6.04 11.64
CA LEU A 29 -3.39 -5.09 11.06
C LEU A 29 -2.13 -5.83 10.62
N LEU A 30 -1.87 -5.87 9.32
CA LEU A 30 -0.70 -6.50 8.73
C LEU A 30 0.35 -5.44 8.43
N LEU A 31 1.56 -5.66 8.93
CA LEU A 31 2.73 -4.82 8.65
C LEU A 31 3.74 -5.63 7.84
N PRO A 32 4.60 -4.99 7.04
CA PRO A 32 5.68 -5.68 6.34
C PRO A 32 6.59 -6.42 7.30
N VAL A 33 6.97 -7.65 6.94
CA VAL A 33 7.91 -8.50 7.71
C VAL A 33 9.30 -8.54 7.07
N ASP A 34 9.38 -8.18 5.80
CA ASP A 34 10.61 -8.04 5.03
C ASP A 34 10.49 -6.91 4.00
N ASN A 35 11.63 -6.40 3.56
CA ASN A 35 11.75 -5.30 2.63
C ASN A 35 12.80 -5.60 1.56
N VAL A 36 12.55 -5.14 0.34
CA VAL A 36 13.56 -4.99 -0.71
C VAL A 36 14.22 -3.63 -0.49
N ILE A 37 15.52 -3.66 -0.26
CA ILE A 37 16.33 -2.47 0.02
C ILE A 37 17.35 -2.23 -1.07
N ALA A 38 17.77 -0.98 -1.21
CA ALA A 38 18.86 -0.59 -2.11
C ALA A 38 19.78 0.43 -1.45
N ASP A 39 21.00 0.53 -1.96
CA ASP A 39 22.00 1.50 -1.52
C ASP A 39 21.84 2.89 -2.18
N ASP A 40 21.01 2.99 -3.23
CA ASP A 40 20.66 4.21 -3.92
C ASP A 40 19.24 4.13 -4.51
N PHE A 41 18.58 5.27 -4.69
CA PHE A 41 17.27 5.37 -5.34
C PHE A 41 17.42 5.28 -6.87
N SER A 42 17.78 4.11 -7.34
CA SER A 42 18.05 3.82 -8.76
C SER A 42 17.69 2.38 -9.10
N ASN A 43 17.17 2.16 -10.32
CA ASN A 43 16.91 0.80 -10.78
C ASN A 43 18.18 -0.05 -10.92
N ASP A 44 19.35 0.59 -11.04
CA ASP A 44 20.66 -0.07 -11.18
C ASP A 44 21.40 -0.24 -9.84
N ALA A 45 20.78 0.13 -8.73
CA ALA A 45 21.36 0.02 -7.39
C ALA A 45 21.56 -1.45 -6.96
N ASN A 46 22.43 -1.65 -5.95
CA ASN A 46 22.60 -2.96 -5.35
C ASN A 46 21.41 -3.30 -4.45
N ILE A 47 20.71 -4.37 -4.80
CA ILE A 47 19.45 -4.77 -4.17
C ILE A 47 19.68 -5.93 -3.21
N LYS A 48 18.97 -5.90 -2.07
CA LYS A 48 18.97 -6.97 -1.07
C LYS A 48 17.61 -7.06 -0.39
N VAL A 49 17.25 -8.25 0.05
CA VAL A 49 16.09 -8.47 0.93
C VAL A 49 16.56 -8.57 2.37
N VAL A 50 15.91 -7.84 3.26
CA VAL A 50 16.17 -7.86 4.71
C VAL A 50 14.87 -7.97 5.48
N LYS A 51 14.94 -8.40 6.74
CA LYS A 51 13.78 -8.39 7.63
C LYS A 51 13.39 -6.96 7.98
N ALA A 52 12.12 -6.77 8.30
CA ALA A 52 11.63 -5.48 8.76
C ALA A 52 12.39 -5.03 10.01
N GLY A 53 12.82 -3.76 10.03
CA GLY A 53 13.62 -3.19 11.10
C GLY A 53 15.13 -3.46 10.99
N GLU A 54 15.61 -4.19 9.97
CA GLU A 54 17.02 -4.51 9.75
C GLU A 54 17.63 -3.77 8.55
N ILE A 55 17.07 -2.64 8.15
CA ILE A 55 17.59 -1.84 7.02
C ILE A 55 18.89 -1.16 7.45
N PRO A 56 20.05 -1.42 6.79
CA PRO A 56 21.32 -0.77 7.09
C PRO A 56 21.24 0.76 6.92
N GLU A 57 22.06 1.49 7.68
CA GLU A 57 22.08 2.97 7.64
C GLU A 57 22.33 3.58 6.25
N VAL A 58 23.05 2.84 5.40
CA VAL A 58 23.42 3.30 4.03
C VAL A 58 22.38 2.92 2.98
N CYS A 59 21.34 2.18 3.34
CA CYS A 59 20.31 1.68 2.44
C CYS A 59 18.94 2.27 2.77
N GLU A 60 18.02 2.16 1.83
CA GLU A 60 16.60 2.51 1.98
C GLU A 60 15.68 1.38 1.51
N GLY A 61 14.50 1.30 2.09
CA GLY A 61 13.46 0.36 1.67
C GLY A 61 12.71 0.90 0.47
N LEU A 62 12.70 0.15 -0.63
CA LEU A 62 12.08 0.58 -1.89
C LEU A 62 10.91 -0.31 -2.34
N ASP A 63 10.75 -1.50 -1.75
CA ASP A 63 9.57 -2.35 -1.96
C ASP A 63 9.38 -3.28 -0.76
N ILE A 64 8.22 -3.90 -0.68
CA ILE A 64 7.98 -5.00 0.26
C ILE A 64 8.69 -6.27 -0.22
N GLY A 65 9.12 -7.09 0.74
CA GLY A 65 9.81 -8.35 0.45
C GLY A 65 8.86 -9.49 0.09
N PRO A 66 9.42 -10.65 -0.34
CA PRO A 66 8.64 -11.78 -0.82
C PRO A 66 7.74 -12.42 0.24
N GLU A 67 8.12 -12.40 1.52
CA GLU A 67 7.28 -12.92 2.60
C GLU A 67 6.07 -12.00 2.83
N THR A 68 6.29 -10.69 2.81
CA THR A 68 5.21 -9.69 2.92
C THR A 68 4.25 -9.77 1.74
N ILE A 69 4.75 -9.90 0.51
CA ILE A 69 3.93 -10.12 -0.69
C ILE A 69 2.97 -11.29 -0.48
N LYS A 70 3.48 -12.42 -0.01
CA LYS A 70 2.65 -13.61 0.24
C LYS A 70 1.58 -13.35 1.29
N ILE A 71 1.94 -12.71 2.40
CA ILE A 71 1.00 -12.38 3.49
C ILE A 71 -0.13 -11.48 2.97
N TYR A 72 0.20 -10.46 2.18
CA TYR A 72 -0.77 -9.51 1.65
C TYR A 72 -1.65 -10.14 0.56
N ALA A 73 -1.06 -10.90 -0.37
CA ALA A 73 -1.82 -11.63 -1.37
C ALA A 73 -2.79 -12.65 -0.75
N ASP A 74 -2.37 -13.37 0.29
CA ASP A 74 -3.24 -14.30 1.01
C ASP A 74 -4.36 -13.56 1.77
N ALA A 75 -4.09 -12.38 2.31
CA ALA A 75 -5.09 -11.59 3.03
C ALA A 75 -6.24 -11.09 2.13
N VAL A 76 -5.97 -10.81 0.85
CA VAL A 76 -7.00 -10.33 -0.09
C VAL A 76 -7.84 -11.44 -0.70
N LYS A 77 -7.39 -12.69 -0.68
CA LYS A 77 -8.12 -13.82 -1.30
C LYS A 77 -9.52 -14.03 -0.72
N ASP A 78 -9.66 -13.87 0.59
CA ASP A 78 -10.93 -14.08 1.31
C ASP A 78 -11.73 -12.78 1.49
N ALA A 79 -11.23 -11.66 1.02
CA ALA A 79 -11.88 -10.38 1.15
C ALA A 79 -13.14 -10.30 0.27
N LYS A 80 -14.15 -9.57 0.73
CA LYS A 80 -15.35 -9.25 -0.05
C LYS A 80 -15.29 -7.85 -0.69
N THR A 81 -14.58 -6.95 -0.04
CA THR A 81 -14.31 -5.61 -0.53
C THR A 81 -12.88 -5.24 -0.16
N VAL A 82 -12.14 -4.73 -1.12
CA VAL A 82 -10.77 -4.23 -0.91
C VAL A 82 -10.70 -2.79 -1.39
N VAL A 83 -10.17 -1.93 -0.52
CA VAL A 83 -9.77 -0.57 -0.90
C VAL A 83 -8.25 -0.53 -0.88
N TRP A 84 -7.64 -0.25 -2.02
CA TRP A 84 -6.20 -0.12 -2.15
C TRP A 84 -5.80 1.33 -2.41
N ASN A 85 -5.04 1.90 -1.48
CA ASN A 85 -4.58 3.28 -1.55
C ASN A 85 -3.09 3.37 -1.26
N GLY A 86 -2.30 3.52 -2.30
CA GLY A 86 -0.85 3.59 -2.30
C GLY A 86 -0.18 2.31 -2.83
N PRO A 87 0.80 2.42 -3.74
CA PRO A 87 1.60 1.30 -4.19
C PRO A 87 2.43 0.71 -3.05
N MET A 88 2.93 -0.52 -3.21
CA MET A 88 3.73 -1.21 -2.20
C MET A 88 5.20 -0.77 -2.20
N GLY A 89 5.69 -0.26 -3.32
CA GLY A 89 7.07 0.16 -3.51
C GLY A 89 7.21 1.21 -4.61
N ALA A 90 8.44 1.53 -4.98
CA ALA A 90 8.78 2.45 -6.07
C ALA A 90 8.52 1.80 -7.44
N PHE A 91 7.27 1.57 -7.75
CA PHE A 91 6.78 0.76 -8.87
C PHE A 91 7.19 1.31 -10.25
N GLU A 92 7.61 2.56 -10.34
CA GLU A 92 8.14 3.17 -11.56
C GLU A 92 9.47 2.54 -11.98
N MET A 93 10.18 1.95 -11.03
CA MET A 93 11.42 1.21 -11.25
C MET A 93 11.12 -0.31 -11.26
N PRO A 94 11.36 -1.02 -12.37
CA PRO A 94 11.02 -2.44 -12.51
C PRO A 94 11.55 -3.33 -11.37
N ASN A 95 12.72 -3.03 -10.83
CA ASN A 95 13.32 -3.80 -9.74
C ASN A 95 12.60 -3.63 -8.39
N PHE A 96 11.75 -2.61 -8.24
CA PHE A 96 10.99 -2.31 -7.03
C PHE A 96 9.47 -2.28 -7.26
N ALA A 97 9.03 -2.84 -8.39
CA ALA A 97 7.61 -2.93 -8.77
C ALA A 97 6.95 -4.23 -8.34
N LYS A 98 7.75 -5.22 -7.90
CA LYS A 98 7.29 -6.60 -7.67
C LYS A 98 6.19 -6.68 -6.61
N GLY A 99 6.34 -5.97 -5.50
CA GLY A 99 5.33 -5.90 -4.44
C GLY A 99 4.00 -5.37 -4.96
N THR A 100 4.04 -4.26 -5.68
CA THR A 100 2.87 -3.64 -6.30
C THR A 100 2.22 -4.55 -7.34
N GLU A 101 3.02 -5.20 -8.20
CA GLU A 101 2.55 -6.13 -9.23
C GLU A 101 1.81 -7.34 -8.63
N GLU A 102 2.38 -7.99 -7.63
CA GLU A 102 1.80 -9.20 -7.04
C GLU A 102 0.52 -8.89 -6.24
N VAL A 103 0.45 -7.73 -5.58
CA VAL A 103 -0.79 -7.28 -4.93
C VAL A 103 -1.84 -6.94 -5.97
N ALA A 104 -1.50 -6.22 -7.06
CA ALA A 104 -2.42 -5.93 -8.15
C ALA A 104 -2.97 -7.22 -8.80
N LYS A 105 -2.10 -8.21 -9.00
CA LYS A 105 -2.48 -9.52 -9.53
C LYS A 105 -3.43 -10.25 -8.57
N ALA A 106 -3.14 -10.28 -7.28
CA ALA A 106 -4.02 -10.88 -6.28
C ALA A 106 -5.41 -10.23 -6.27
N LEU A 107 -5.48 -8.89 -6.41
CA LEU A 107 -6.73 -8.15 -6.55
C LEU A 107 -7.47 -8.47 -7.84
N ALA A 108 -6.76 -8.67 -8.95
CA ALA A 108 -7.35 -9.02 -10.25
C ALA A 108 -7.91 -10.46 -10.29
N GLU A 109 -7.43 -11.34 -9.40
CA GLU A 109 -7.83 -12.75 -9.31
C GLU A 109 -8.92 -13.02 -8.26
N THR A 110 -9.27 -12.03 -7.42
CA THR A 110 -10.31 -12.18 -6.39
C THR A 110 -11.70 -11.82 -6.94
N ASP A 111 -12.74 -12.43 -6.36
CA ASP A 111 -14.15 -12.07 -6.59
C ASP A 111 -14.61 -10.86 -5.75
N ALA A 112 -13.70 -10.21 -5.04
CA ALA A 112 -14.02 -9.05 -4.22
C ALA A 112 -14.37 -7.81 -5.06
N VAL A 113 -15.14 -6.89 -4.48
CA VAL A 113 -15.24 -5.53 -4.98
C VAL A 113 -13.90 -4.83 -4.74
N THR A 114 -13.19 -4.43 -5.80
CA THR A 114 -11.87 -3.82 -5.73
C THR A 114 -11.94 -2.34 -6.08
N ILE A 115 -11.60 -1.50 -5.12
CA ILE A 115 -11.61 -0.05 -5.25
C ILE A 115 -10.17 0.46 -5.13
N ILE A 116 -9.70 1.10 -6.18
CA ILE A 116 -8.37 1.71 -6.20
C ILE A 116 -8.51 3.20 -5.88
N GLY A 117 -7.81 3.66 -4.85
CA GLY A 117 -7.81 5.05 -4.40
C GLY A 117 -6.45 5.71 -4.57
N GLY A 118 -6.45 6.92 -5.12
CA GLY A 118 -5.25 7.73 -5.30
C GLY A 118 -4.62 7.65 -6.70
N GLY A 119 -3.96 8.74 -7.07
CA GLY A 119 -3.32 8.88 -8.39
C GLY A 119 -2.24 7.84 -8.65
N ASP A 120 -1.36 7.62 -7.67
CA ASP A 120 -0.24 6.68 -7.81
C ASP A 120 -0.73 5.23 -7.91
N SER A 121 -1.74 4.85 -7.11
CA SER A 121 -2.34 3.52 -7.20
C SER A 121 -3.03 3.31 -8.54
N ALA A 122 -3.76 4.33 -9.04
CA ALA A 122 -4.38 4.30 -10.36
C ALA A 122 -3.34 4.18 -11.48
N ALA A 123 -2.24 4.95 -11.39
CA ALA A 123 -1.13 4.85 -12.33
C ALA A 123 -0.50 3.46 -12.31
N ALA A 124 -0.23 2.92 -11.13
CA ALA A 124 0.37 1.60 -10.95
C ALA A 124 -0.48 0.48 -11.58
N VAL A 125 -1.78 0.39 -11.26
CA VAL A 125 -2.63 -0.68 -11.82
C VAL A 125 -2.80 -0.58 -13.32
N ASN A 126 -2.83 0.65 -13.88
CA ASN A 126 -2.91 0.86 -15.32
C ASN A 126 -1.59 0.50 -16.02
N GLN A 127 -0.44 0.95 -15.48
CA GLN A 127 0.88 0.62 -16.02
C GLN A 127 1.15 -0.88 -16.02
N LEU A 128 0.73 -1.59 -14.96
CA LEU A 128 0.87 -3.02 -14.83
C LEU A 128 -0.18 -3.84 -15.61
N GLY A 129 -1.14 -3.18 -16.27
CA GLY A 129 -2.15 -3.84 -17.11
C GLY A 129 -3.31 -4.48 -16.35
N TYR A 130 -3.54 -4.11 -15.10
CA TYR A 130 -4.63 -4.64 -14.27
C TYR A 130 -5.82 -3.67 -14.11
N GLY A 131 -5.77 -2.47 -14.71
CA GLY A 131 -6.81 -1.46 -14.54
C GLY A 131 -8.22 -1.96 -14.88
N ASP A 132 -8.37 -2.66 -16.00
CA ASP A 132 -9.65 -3.23 -16.45
C ASP A 132 -10.17 -4.38 -15.56
N LYS A 133 -9.36 -4.90 -14.67
CA LYS A 133 -9.72 -5.95 -13.70
C LYS A 133 -10.25 -5.39 -12.38
N MET A 134 -10.08 -4.08 -12.14
CA MET A 134 -10.55 -3.42 -10.92
C MET A 134 -12.01 -3.00 -11.08
N THR A 135 -12.78 -3.12 -10.00
CA THR A 135 -14.20 -2.74 -10.01
C THR A 135 -14.36 -1.22 -10.15
N HIS A 136 -13.50 -0.44 -9.49
CA HIS A 136 -13.51 1.02 -9.56
C HIS A 136 -12.13 1.60 -9.33
N ILE A 137 -11.77 2.62 -10.12
CA ILE A 137 -10.54 3.37 -9.96
C ILE A 137 -10.90 4.83 -9.69
N SER A 138 -10.48 5.35 -8.52
CA SER A 138 -10.66 6.74 -8.12
C SER A 138 -9.30 7.42 -8.02
N THR A 139 -9.15 8.56 -8.69
CA THR A 139 -7.96 9.42 -8.54
C THR A 139 -8.01 10.30 -7.29
N GLY A 140 -9.16 10.37 -6.62
CA GLY A 140 -9.41 11.16 -5.41
C GLY A 140 -9.05 10.38 -4.12
N GLY A 141 -7.79 10.00 -3.93
CA GLY A 141 -7.35 9.18 -2.80
C GLY A 141 -7.66 9.79 -1.43
N GLY A 142 -7.34 11.06 -1.23
CA GLY A 142 -7.61 11.77 0.02
C GLY A 142 -9.09 11.81 0.37
N ALA A 143 -9.95 12.18 -0.59
CA ALA A 143 -11.40 12.19 -0.38
C ALA A 143 -11.96 10.79 -0.09
N SER A 144 -11.42 9.75 -0.72
CA SER A 144 -11.82 8.36 -0.44
C SER A 144 -11.48 7.96 0.99
N LEU A 145 -10.30 8.34 1.50
CA LEU A 145 -9.90 8.06 2.88
C LEU A 145 -10.76 8.85 3.87
N GLU A 146 -11.01 10.13 3.63
CA GLU A 146 -11.89 10.96 4.47
C GLU A 146 -13.31 10.40 4.53
N PHE A 147 -13.83 9.90 3.41
CA PHE A 147 -15.13 9.23 3.37
C PHE A 147 -15.15 7.97 4.26
N LEU A 148 -14.10 7.14 4.18
CA LEU A 148 -13.96 5.95 5.03
C LEU A 148 -13.80 6.28 6.52
N GLU A 149 -13.24 7.44 6.84
CA GLU A 149 -13.19 7.97 8.21
C GLU A 149 -14.56 8.47 8.71
N GLY A 150 -15.58 8.56 7.85
CA GLY A 150 -16.89 9.08 8.15
C GLY A 150 -16.97 10.61 8.15
N LYS A 151 -16.01 11.28 7.54
CA LYS A 151 -16.01 12.72 7.37
C LYS A 151 -16.98 13.15 6.27
N GLU A 152 -17.61 14.29 6.44
CA GLU A 152 -18.41 14.92 5.40
C GLU A 152 -17.51 15.44 4.28
N LEU A 153 -17.82 15.08 3.04
CA LEU A 153 -17.10 15.56 1.86
C LEU A 153 -17.78 16.82 1.31
N PRO A 154 -17.10 17.99 1.28
CA PRO A 154 -17.73 19.26 0.88
C PRO A 154 -18.35 19.20 -0.53
N GLY A 155 -17.70 18.49 -1.47
CA GLY A 155 -18.23 18.34 -2.82
C GLY A 155 -19.51 17.49 -2.89
N VAL A 156 -19.64 16.51 -2.00
CA VAL A 156 -20.84 15.67 -1.90
C VAL A 156 -21.95 16.44 -1.16
N ALA A 157 -21.60 17.11 -0.05
CA ALA A 157 -22.56 17.90 0.75
C ALA A 157 -23.16 19.07 -0.04
N ALA A 158 -22.40 19.64 -0.98
CA ALA A 158 -22.88 20.72 -1.85
C ALA A 158 -23.74 20.22 -3.02
N ALA A 159 -23.81 18.91 -3.28
CA ALA A 159 -24.68 18.36 -4.30
C ALA A 159 -26.14 18.35 -3.84
N ASN A 160 -27.02 18.87 -4.67
CA ASN A 160 -28.46 18.81 -4.37
C ASN A 160 -29.00 17.40 -4.61
N ASP A 161 -29.78 16.91 -3.64
CA ASP A 161 -30.63 15.76 -3.85
C ASP A 161 -31.64 16.03 -4.95
N LYS A 162 -31.73 15.12 -5.92
CA LYS A 162 -32.73 15.20 -6.99
C LYS A 162 -33.92 14.31 -6.68
#